data_306323251c8c188f0b20c1d8318c59ed
#
_entry.id   306323251c8c188f0b20c1d8318c59ed
#
_cell.length_a   1.000
_cell.length_b   1.000
_cell.length_c   1.000
_cell.angle_alpha   90.00
_cell.angle_beta   90.00
_cell.angle_gamma   90.00
#
_symmetry.space_group_name_H-M   'P 1'
#
loop_
_entity.id
_entity.type
_entity.pdbx_description
1 polymer ?
#
loop_
_entity_poly.entity_id
_entity_poly.type
_entity_poly.pdbx_seq_one_letter_code
_entity_poly.pdbx_strand_id
1 'polypeptide(L)'
;YIDEILSTIEESSKDRGTGIAKRSPEYVKNKMAEGKAIIALDGEVFAGFCYIESWGNKQYVANSGLIVNPTYRGHGVAKKIKKFSFDLSRQRFPNAKLFGLTSGAAVMKINTELGYVPVTFADLTDDEEFWKGCQGCVNFDVLQRTNRRYCICTAMLYDPNDPNRRNREEKENEAKK
;
A
#
# COMPACT_ATOMS: atom_id res chain seq x y z
N TYR A 1 6.13 -8.21 18.23
CA TYR A 1 5.35 -7.12 17.63
C TYR A 1 4.10 -7.58 16.84
N ILE A 2 3.86 -8.90 16.76
CA ILE A 2 2.71 -9.41 15.99
C ILE A 2 1.38 -8.92 16.58
N ASP A 3 1.25 -8.96 17.89
CA ASP A 3 0.02 -8.58 18.59
C ASP A 3 -0.25 -7.07 18.44
N GLU A 4 0.79 -6.24 18.54
CA GLU A 4 0.69 -4.79 18.34
C GLU A 4 0.33 -4.45 16.88
N ILE A 5 0.90 -5.16 15.91
CA ILE A 5 0.57 -5.00 14.49
C ILE A 5 -0.91 -5.31 14.25
N LEU A 6 -1.36 -6.48 14.74
CA LEU A 6 -2.74 -6.93 14.53
C LEU A 6 -3.77 -6.04 15.23
N SER A 7 -3.51 -5.65 16.48
CA SER A 7 -4.40 -4.73 17.20
C SER A 7 -4.49 -3.36 16.54
N THR A 8 -3.35 -2.83 16.05
CA THR A 8 -3.33 -1.54 15.34
C THR A 8 -4.06 -1.61 14.00
N ILE A 9 -3.99 -2.74 13.28
CA ILE A 9 -4.78 -2.98 12.06
C ILE A 9 -6.28 -2.95 12.39
N GLU A 10 -6.70 -3.64 13.44
CA GLU A 10 -8.11 -3.73 13.83
C GLU A 10 -8.66 -2.37 14.28
N GLU A 11 -7.93 -1.64 15.12
CA GLU A 11 -8.30 -0.29 15.56
C GLU A 11 -8.40 0.69 14.38
N SER A 12 -7.41 0.68 13.49
CA SER A 12 -7.40 1.55 12.30
C SER A 12 -8.56 1.24 11.35
N SER A 13 -9.00 0.00 11.27
CA SER A 13 -10.17 -0.40 10.49
C SER A 13 -11.46 0.15 11.07
N LYS A 14 -11.62 0.10 12.40
CA LYS A 14 -12.79 0.63 13.11
C LYS A 14 -12.87 2.16 13.00
N ASP A 15 -11.77 2.86 13.25
CA ASP A 15 -11.70 4.32 13.22
C ASP A 15 -12.08 4.92 11.87
N ARG A 16 -11.71 4.24 10.79
CA ARG A 16 -11.91 4.75 9.43
C ARG A 16 -13.25 4.36 8.81
N GLY A 17 -13.98 3.40 9.39
CA GLY A 17 -15.18 2.83 8.76
C GLY A 17 -14.94 2.24 7.37
N THR A 18 -13.66 2.10 6.99
CA THR A 18 -13.19 1.58 5.70
C THR A 18 -12.31 0.39 5.99
N GLY A 19 -12.63 -0.76 5.40
CA GLY A 19 -11.97 -1.99 5.77
C GLY A 19 -10.50 -2.03 5.37
N ILE A 20 -9.63 -2.03 6.36
CA ILE A 20 -8.36 -2.72 6.20
C ILE A 20 -8.70 -4.19 6.41
N ALA A 21 -8.47 -5.02 5.40
CA ALA A 21 -8.77 -6.44 5.50
C ALA A 21 -8.01 -7.06 6.68
N LYS A 22 -8.68 -7.91 7.45
CA LYS A 22 -8.07 -8.63 8.57
C LYS A 22 -6.89 -9.48 8.10
N ARG A 23 -5.89 -9.61 8.93
CA ARG A 23 -4.71 -10.47 8.68
C ARG A 23 -4.58 -11.48 9.79
N SER A 24 -4.18 -12.72 9.45
CA SER A 24 -3.84 -13.72 10.46
C SER A 24 -2.42 -13.47 11.02
N PRO A 25 -2.13 -13.88 12.26
CA PRO A 25 -0.80 -13.80 12.83
C PRO A 25 0.25 -14.51 11.96
N GLU A 26 -0.12 -15.67 11.42
CA GLU A 26 0.76 -16.46 10.54
C GLU A 26 1.11 -15.72 9.26
N TYR A 27 0.12 -15.07 8.62
CA TYR A 27 0.35 -14.27 7.42
C TYR A 27 1.36 -13.15 7.67
N VAL A 28 1.21 -12.40 8.77
CA VAL A 28 2.14 -11.32 9.15
C VAL A 28 3.53 -11.86 9.43
N LYS A 29 3.64 -12.96 10.19
CA LYS A 29 4.92 -13.65 10.47
C LYS A 29 5.64 -14.06 9.19
N ASN A 30 4.90 -14.63 8.23
CA ASN A 30 5.46 -15.03 6.94
C ASN A 30 6.01 -13.84 6.16
N LYS A 31 5.29 -12.70 6.11
CA LYS A 31 5.79 -11.48 5.46
C LYS A 31 7.07 -10.96 6.10
N MET A 32 7.18 -11.03 7.42
CA MET A 32 8.39 -10.66 8.15
C MET A 32 9.54 -11.63 7.85
N ALA A 33 9.29 -12.95 7.92
CA ALA A 33 10.30 -13.98 7.64
C ALA A 33 10.82 -13.93 6.19
N GLU A 34 9.95 -13.62 5.23
CA GLU A 34 10.32 -13.43 3.82
C GLU A 34 11.06 -12.11 3.55
N GLY A 35 11.22 -11.25 4.55
CA GLY A 35 11.79 -9.91 4.38
C GLY A 35 10.95 -9.01 3.49
N LYS A 36 9.62 -9.18 3.48
CA LYS A 36 8.65 -8.40 2.72
C LYS A 36 7.92 -7.37 3.60
N ALA A 37 8.31 -7.23 4.84
CA ALA A 37 7.70 -6.32 5.79
C ALA A 37 8.66 -5.18 6.16
N ILE A 38 8.08 -4.03 6.44
CA ILE A 38 8.73 -2.86 7.02
C ILE A 38 8.10 -2.62 8.38
N ILE A 39 8.91 -2.57 9.43
CA ILE A 39 8.48 -2.21 10.77
C ILE A 39 9.20 -0.93 11.19
N ALA A 40 8.47 0.01 11.75
CA ALA A 40 9.02 1.21 12.37
C ALA A 40 8.99 1.04 13.89
N LEU A 41 10.10 1.31 14.53
CA LEU A 41 10.28 1.24 15.97
C LEU A 41 10.85 2.57 16.48
N ASP A 42 10.45 2.96 17.69
CA ASP A 42 11.08 3.99 18.50
C ASP A 42 11.72 3.32 19.71
N GLY A 43 13.03 3.04 19.62
CA GLY A 43 13.66 2.08 20.49
C GLY A 43 13.04 0.70 20.34
N GLU A 44 12.40 0.20 21.40
CA GLU A 44 11.66 -1.08 21.41
C GLU A 44 10.14 -0.89 21.21
N VAL A 45 9.67 0.34 21.05
CA VAL A 45 8.23 0.64 20.95
C VAL A 45 7.77 0.56 19.50
N PHE A 46 6.70 -0.18 19.25
CA PHE A 46 6.08 -0.29 17.93
C PHE A 46 5.47 1.05 17.48
N ALA A 47 5.95 1.56 16.35
CA ALA A 47 5.48 2.81 15.76
C ALA A 47 4.66 2.63 14.49
N GLY A 48 4.93 1.59 13.69
CA GLY A 48 4.16 1.35 12.47
C GLY A 48 4.64 0.16 11.65
N PHE A 49 3.86 -0.19 10.63
CA PHE A 49 4.08 -1.38 9.82
C PHE A 49 3.54 -1.20 8.40
N CYS A 50 4.15 -1.91 7.46
CA CYS A 50 3.66 -2.11 6.09
C CYS A 50 4.30 -3.38 5.54
N TYR A 51 3.68 -4.00 4.55
CA TYR A 51 4.30 -5.10 3.83
C TYR A 51 4.07 -4.98 2.33
N ILE A 52 4.85 -5.72 1.56
CA ILE A 52 4.70 -5.85 0.11
C ILE A 52 4.25 -7.25 -0.26
N GLU A 53 3.47 -7.35 -1.32
CA GLU A 53 3.03 -8.62 -1.89
C GLU A 53 3.03 -8.53 -3.43
N SER A 54 3.49 -9.58 -4.09
CA SER A 54 3.51 -9.64 -5.55
C SER A 54 2.32 -10.45 -6.09
N TRP A 55 1.78 -10.00 -7.21
CA TRP A 55 0.62 -10.55 -7.88
C TRP A 55 0.86 -10.65 -9.38
N GLY A 56 0.04 -11.43 -10.09
CA GLY A 56 0.13 -11.55 -11.54
C GLY A 56 1.52 -12.01 -12.00
N ASN A 57 2.04 -13.10 -11.41
CA ASN A 57 3.38 -13.61 -11.70
C ASN A 57 4.49 -12.55 -11.55
N LYS A 58 4.45 -11.79 -10.45
CA LYS A 58 5.41 -10.72 -10.10
C LYS A 58 5.38 -9.50 -11.05
N GLN A 59 4.33 -9.35 -11.85
CA GLN A 59 4.14 -8.16 -12.69
C GLN A 59 3.60 -6.96 -11.91
N TYR A 60 2.96 -7.22 -10.77
CA TYR A 60 2.39 -6.23 -9.88
C TYR A 60 2.88 -6.43 -8.46
N VAL A 61 3.13 -5.34 -7.75
CA VAL A 61 3.46 -5.35 -6.31
C VAL A 61 2.54 -4.39 -5.60
N ALA A 62 1.79 -4.91 -4.64
CA ALA A 62 0.99 -4.11 -3.73
C ALA A 62 1.81 -3.72 -2.49
N ASN A 63 1.73 -2.47 -2.09
CA ASN A 63 2.12 -2.03 -0.75
C ASN A 63 0.86 -2.03 0.12
N SER A 64 0.81 -2.89 1.10
CA SER A 64 -0.40 -3.20 1.87
C SER A 64 -0.17 -3.10 3.37
N GLY A 65 -1.27 -2.97 4.13
CA GLY A 65 -1.24 -3.00 5.58
C GLY A 65 -0.50 -1.83 6.22
N LEU A 66 -0.45 -0.67 5.56
CA LEU A 66 0.15 0.53 6.14
C LEU A 66 -0.65 1.00 7.34
N ILE A 67 -0.04 0.89 8.50
CA ILE A 67 -0.57 1.35 9.78
C ILE A 67 0.49 2.13 10.55
N VAL A 68 0.03 3.09 11.34
CA VAL A 68 0.86 3.83 12.29
C VAL A 68 0.15 3.83 13.64
N ASN A 69 0.90 3.45 14.67
CA ASN A 69 0.41 3.52 16.03
C ASN A 69 -0.11 4.93 16.32
N PRO A 70 -1.32 5.10 16.88
CA PRO A 70 -1.94 6.40 17.11
C PRO A 70 -1.02 7.44 17.76
N THR A 71 -0.20 7.03 18.71
CA THR A 71 0.75 7.92 19.42
C THR A 71 1.79 8.56 18.49
N TYR A 72 2.12 7.89 17.38
CA TYR A 72 3.12 8.34 16.42
C TYR A 72 2.54 8.98 15.14
N ARG A 73 1.21 9.15 15.09
CA ARG A 73 0.56 9.83 13.96
C ARG A 73 0.95 11.31 13.92
N GLY A 74 1.03 11.89 12.73
CA GLY A 74 1.42 13.30 12.55
C GLY A 74 2.93 13.57 12.57
N HIS A 75 3.78 12.57 12.80
CA HIS A 75 5.24 12.70 12.89
C HIS A 75 5.99 12.20 11.65
N GLY A 76 5.29 11.96 10.54
CA GLY A 76 5.91 11.53 9.28
C GLY A 76 6.27 10.04 9.20
N VAL A 77 5.88 9.22 10.18
CA VAL A 77 6.19 7.78 10.22
C VAL A 77 5.63 7.05 8.99
N ALA A 78 4.38 7.32 8.61
CA ALA A 78 3.77 6.72 7.42
C ALA A 78 4.56 7.03 6.14
N LYS A 79 5.04 8.27 5.99
CA LYS A 79 5.86 8.68 4.83
C LYS A 79 7.18 7.91 4.77
N LYS A 80 7.85 7.74 5.89
CA LYS A 80 9.09 6.95 5.99
C LYS A 80 8.84 5.48 5.65
N ILE A 81 7.83 4.86 6.26
CA ILE A 81 7.47 3.46 5.98
C ILE A 81 7.16 3.26 4.50
N LYS A 82 6.37 4.14 3.89
CA LYS A 82 6.02 4.07 2.47
C LYS A 82 7.23 4.20 1.57
N LYS A 83 8.18 5.08 1.90
CA LYS A 83 9.43 5.22 1.16
C LYS A 83 10.24 3.92 1.20
N PHE A 84 10.41 3.32 2.38
CA PHE A 84 11.11 2.04 2.51
C PHE A 84 10.39 0.90 1.77
N SER A 85 9.06 0.84 1.85
CA SER A 85 8.26 -0.16 1.12
C SER A 85 8.39 0.00 -0.39
N PHE A 86 8.41 1.25 -0.87
CA PHE A 86 8.64 1.58 -2.27
C PHE A 86 10.03 1.12 -2.73
N ASP A 87 11.07 1.47 -2.00
CA ASP A 87 12.45 1.11 -2.33
C ASP A 87 12.64 -0.40 -2.32
N LEU A 88 12.10 -1.10 -1.33
CA LEU A 88 12.11 -2.56 -1.25
C LEU A 88 11.41 -3.19 -2.46
N SER A 89 10.24 -2.65 -2.85
CA SER A 89 9.50 -3.12 -4.02
C SER A 89 10.30 -2.94 -5.31
N ARG A 90 10.93 -1.78 -5.48
CA ARG A 90 11.77 -1.47 -6.64
C ARG A 90 13.01 -2.37 -6.71
N GLN A 91 13.63 -2.63 -5.56
CA GLN A 91 14.81 -3.48 -5.48
C GLN A 91 14.50 -4.93 -5.83
N ARG A 92 13.40 -5.48 -5.28
CA ARG A 92 13.04 -6.89 -5.48
C ARG A 92 12.33 -7.18 -6.79
N PHE A 93 11.58 -6.19 -7.30
CA PHE A 93 10.73 -6.33 -8.48
C PHE A 93 10.92 -5.11 -9.41
N PRO A 94 12.10 -4.94 -10.01
CA PRO A 94 12.46 -3.70 -10.72
C PRO A 94 11.55 -3.36 -11.90
N ASN A 95 10.92 -4.36 -12.52
CA ASN A 95 10.04 -4.18 -13.67
C ASN A 95 8.55 -4.22 -13.32
N ALA A 96 8.20 -4.51 -12.06
CA ALA A 96 6.81 -4.60 -11.64
C ALA A 96 6.16 -3.22 -11.53
N LYS A 97 4.87 -3.16 -11.84
CA LYS A 97 4.01 -2.03 -11.50
C LYS A 97 3.71 -2.07 -10.01
N LEU A 98 3.92 -0.96 -9.31
CA LEU A 98 3.60 -0.85 -7.90
C LEU A 98 2.25 -0.20 -7.73
N PHE A 99 1.40 -0.74 -6.87
CA PHE A 99 0.08 -0.19 -6.64
C PHE A 99 -0.36 -0.23 -5.18
N GLY A 100 -1.35 0.57 -4.86
CA GLY A 100 -2.01 0.57 -3.57
C GLY A 100 -3.46 1.02 -3.71
N LEU A 101 -4.31 0.49 -2.84
CA LEU A 101 -5.68 0.91 -2.66
C LEU A 101 -5.79 1.69 -1.35
N THR A 102 -6.29 2.92 -1.41
CA THR A 102 -6.44 3.74 -0.22
C THR A 102 -7.70 4.60 -0.27
N SER A 103 -8.32 4.81 0.88
CA SER A 103 -9.37 5.80 1.09
C SER A 103 -8.88 7.05 1.81
N GLY A 104 -7.60 7.08 2.22
CA GLY A 104 -7.04 8.17 3.02
C GLY A 104 -6.31 9.21 2.19
N ALA A 105 -6.71 10.48 2.28
CA ALA A 105 -6.07 11.60 1.57
C ALA A 105 -4.57 11.74 1.91
N ALA A 106 -4.18 11.48 3.15
CA ALA A 106 -2.78 11.53 3.57
C ALA A 106 -1.92 10.49 2.83
N VAL A 107 -2.44 9.26 2.66
CA VAL A 107 -1.75 8.20 1.92
C VAL A 107 -1.72 8.50 0.42
N MET A 108 -2.80 9.08 -0.14
CA MET A 108 -2.80 9.53 -1.53
C MET A 108 -1.70 10.56 -1.79
N LYS A 109 -1.52 11.52 -0.89
CA LYS A 109 -0.46 12.52 -0.98
C LYS A 109 0.93 11.88 -0.96
N ILE A 110 1.18 10.96 -0.02
CA ILE A 110 2.46 10.24 0.07
C ILE A 110 2.72 9.44 -1.21
N ASN A 111 1.72 8.74 -1.74
CA ASN A 111 1.84 7.98 -2.98
C ASN A 111 2.15 8.90 -4.18
N THR A 112 1.49 10.06 -4.26
CA THR A 112 1.76 11.06 -5.32
C THR A 112 3.20 11.56 -5.26
N GLU A 113 3.71 11.85 -4.07
CA GLU A 113 5.11 12.28 -3.86
C GLU A 113 6.13 11.19 -4.27
N LEU A 114 5.74 9.90 -4.20
CA LEU A 114 6.54 8.76 -4.66
C LEU A 114 6.40 8.48 -6.17
N GLY A 115 5.56 9.24 -6.86
CA GLY A 115 5.35 9.10 -8.30
C GLY A 115 4.22 8.16 -8.72
N TYR A 116 3.37 7.73 -7.78
CA TYR A 116 2.13 7.05 -8.12
C TYR A 116 1.12 8.04 -8.71
N VAL A 117 0.29 7.56 -9.61
CA VAL A 117 -0.83 8.32 -10.18
C VAL A 117 -2.14 7.57 -9.91
N PRO A 118 -3.27 8.29 -9.73
CA PRO A 118 -4.58 7.66 -9.68
C PRO A 118 -4.88 6.94 -10.99
N VAL A 119 -5.43 5.74 -10.90
CA VAL A 119 -5.83 4.91 -12.04
C VAL A 119 -7.19 4.29 -11.80
N THR A 120 -7.77 3.71 -12.83
CA THR A 120 -8.97 2.89 -12.67
C THR A 120 -8.63 1.51 -12.13
N PHE A 121 -9.60 0.79 -11.59
CA PHE A 121 -9.40 -0.57 -11.13
C PHE A 121 -9.06 -1.54 -12.27
N ALA A 122 -9.44 -1.19 -13.51
CA ALA A 122 -9.10 -1.96 -14.71
C ALA A 122 -7.59 -1.96 -15.03
N ASP A 123 -6.84 -0.98 -14.51
CA ASP A 123 -5.39 -0.89 -14.69
C ASP A 123 -4.60 -1.71 -13.66
N LEU A 124 -5.28 -2.32 -12.70
CA LEU A 124 -4.68 -3.17 -11.68
C LEU A 124 -4.56 -4.62 -12.17
N THR A 125 -3.97 -5.47 -11.32
CA THR A 125 -3.84 -6.89 -11.61
C THR A 125 -5.19 -7.58 -11.80
N ASP A 126 -5.26 -8.54 -12.69
CA ASP A 126 -6.39 -9.46 -12.87
C ASP A 126 -6.25 -10.76 -12.03
N ASP A 127 -5.20 -10.86 -11.22
CA ASP A 127 -4.95 -11.98 -10.32
C ASP A 127 -6.08 -12.15 -9.29
N GLU A 128 -6.83 -13.24 -9.41
CA GLU A 128 -7.97 -13.54 -8.54
C GLU A 128 -7.60 -13.61 -7.05
N GLU A 129 -6.37 -14.03 -6.73
CA GLU A 129 -5.90 -14.11 -5.34
C GLU A 129 -5.80 -12.72 -4.70
N PHE A 130 -5.45 -11.69 -5.49
CA PHE A 130 -5.50 -10.31 -5.00
C PHE A 130 -6.92 -9.90 -4.62
N TRP A 131 -7.89 -10.15 -5.50
CA TRP A 131 -9.28 -9.73 -5.31
C TRP A 131 -9.99 -10.48 -4.19
N LYS A 132 -9.57 -11.72 -3.89
CA LYS A 132 -10.03 -12.45 -2.71
C LYS A 132 -9.75 -11.69 -1.41
N GLY A 133 -8.67 -10.94 -1.33
CA GLY A 133 -8.33 -10.09 -0.18
C GLY A 133 -9.38 -9.01 0.11
N CYS A 134 -10.14 -8.58 -0.90
CA CYS A 134 -11.21 -7.61 -0.72
C CYS A 134 -12.48 -8.20 -0.09
N GLN A 135 -12.65 -9.51 -0.09
CA GLN A 135 -13.86 -10.18 0.44
C GLN A 135 -14.07 -9.92 1.95
N GLY A 136 -13.01 -9.69 2.70
CA GLY A 136 -13.08 -9.32 4.11
C GLY A 136 -13.32 -7.84 4.40
N CYS A 137 -13.49 -7.02 3.36
CA CYS A 137 -13.72 -5.58 3.49
C CYS A 137 -15.23 -5.30 3.65
N VAL A 138 -15.57 -4.33 4.51
CA VAL A 138 -16.98 -3.89 4.72
C VAL A 138 -17.59 -3.29 3.45
N ASN A 139 -16.79 -2.85 2.48
CA ASN A 139 -17.22 -2.27 1.21
C ASN A 139 -17.15 -3.27 0.03
N PHE A 140 -17.03 -4.54 0.30
CA PHE A 140 -16.91 -5.56 -0.76
C PHE A 140 -18.12 -5.59 -1.70
N ASP A 141 -19.32 -5.28 -1.19
CA ASP A 141 -20.55 -5.18 -1.98
C ASP A 141 -20.42 -4.16 -3.12
N VAL A 142 -19.75 -3.02 -2.90
CA VAL A 142 -19.52 -2.00 -3.96
C VAL A 142 -18.67 -2.57 -5.08
N LEU A 143 -17.58 -3.25 -4.72
CA LEU A 143 -16.69 -3.89 -5.70
C LEU A 143 -17.43 -4.99 -6.49
N GLN A 144 -18.22 -5.80 -5.80
CA GLN A 144 -18.95 -6.91 -6.37
C GLN A 144 -20.04 -6.44 -7.36
N ARG A 145 -20.90 -5.49 -6.96
CA ARG A 145 -21.99 -4.98 -7.81
C ARG A 145 -21.51 -4.18 -9.01
N THR A 146 -20.26 -3.69 -8.98
CA THR A 146 -19.65 -2.94 -10.08
C THR A 146 -18.74 -3.80 -10.96
N ASN A 147 -18.71 -5.12 -10.77
CA ASN A 147 -17.81 -6.04 -11.48
C ASN A 147 -16.33 -5.58 -11.41
N ARG A 148 -15.86 -5.19 -10.22
CA ARG A 148 -14.51 -4.71 -9.95
C ARG A 148 -14.10 -3.44 -10.70
N ARG A 149 -15.06 -2.65 -11.17
CA ARG A 149 -14.77 -1.40 -11.87
C ARG A 149 -14.59 -0.23 -10.92
N TYR A 150 -15.28 -0.24 -9.78
CA TYR A 150 -15.32 0.84 -8.80
C TYR A 150 -15.32 0.31 -7.37
N CYS A 151 -14.71 1.09 -6.48
CA CYS A 151 -14.82 0.93 -5.05
C CYS A 151 -14.66 2.29 -4.36
N ILE A 152 -14.84 2.34 -3.04
CA ILE A 152 -14.57 3.53 -2.22
C ILE A 152 -13.08 3.87 -2.20
N CYS A 153 -12.20 2.87 -2.29
CA CYS A 153 -10.76 3.08 -2.38
C CYS A 153 -10.38 3.72 -3.71
N THR A 154 -9.41 4.62 -3.65
CA THR A 154 -8.70 5.10 -4.84
C THR A 154 -7.55 4.15 -5.16
N ALA A 155 -7.52 3.67 -6.40
CA ALA A 155 -6.37 2.92 -6.92
C ALA A 155 -5.27 3.90 -7.34
N MET A 156 -4.04 3.64 -6.93
CA MET A 156 -2.88 4.42 -7.32
C MET A 156 -1.78 3.48 -7.83
N LEU A 157 -1.18 3.82 -8.96
CA LEU A 157 -0.22 2.99 -9.68
C LEU A 157 1.06 3.77 -9.97
N TYR A 158 2.19 3.09 -9.78
CA TYR A 158 3.50 3.49 -10.24
C TYR A 158 3.97 2.49 -11.30
N ASP A 159 4.10 2.94 -12.54
CA ASP A 159 4.64 2.12 -13.63
C ASP A 159 6.09 2.55 -13.92
N PRO A 160 7.10 1.69 -13.67
CA PRO A 160 8.50 2.03 -13.95
C PRO A 160 8.77 2.22 -15.45
N ASN A 161 7.91 1.69 -16.31
CA ASN A 161 8.05 1.73 -17.75
C ASN A 161 7.15 2.77 -18.44
N ASP A 162 6.42 3.61 -17.65
CA ASP A 162 5.59 4.67 -18.21
C ASP A 162 6.46 5.72 -18.95
N PRO A 163 6.33 5.85 -20.28
CA PRO A 163 7.13 6.80 -21.07
C PRO A 163 6.87 8.26 -20.68
N ASN A 164 5.67 8.57 -20.17
CA ASN A 164 5.33 9.94 -19.76
C ASN A 164 5.95 10.33 -18.42
N ARG A 165 6.48 9.38 -17.67
CA ARG A 165 7.08 9.63 -16.36
C ARG A 165 8.43 10.33 -16.47
N ARG A 166 9.29 9.91 -17.39
CA ARG A 166 10.58 10.55 -17.63
C ARG A 166 10.40 12.03 -17.98
N ASN A 167 9.42 12.33 -18.84
CA ASN A 167 9.10 13.70 -19.21
C ASN A 167 8.59 14.56 -18.04
N ARG A 168 7.94 13.95 -17.03
CA ARG A 168 7.50 14.66 -15.82
C ARG A 168 8.67 14.93 -14.88
N GLU A 169 9.52 13.93 -14.65
CA GLU A 169 10.71 14.05 -13.79
C GLU A 169 11.70 15.07 -14.34
N GLU A 170 11.90 15.12 -15.66
CA GLU A 170 12.75 16.12 -16.32
C GLU A 170 12.19 17.53 -16.13
N LYS A 171 10.89 17.74 -16.34
CA LYS A 171 10.25 19.07 -16.14
C LYS A 171 10.28 19.53 -14.67
N GLU A 172 10.09 18.61 -13.73
CA GLU A 172 10.17 18.93 -12.29
C GLU A 172 11.61 19.29 -11.86
N ASN A 173 12.61 18.64 -12.45
CA ASN A 173 14.01 18.93 -12.19
C ASN A 173 14.45 20.26 -12.83
N GLU A 174 13.92 20.61 -13.99
CA GLU A 174 14.15 21.91 -14.64
C GLU A 174 13.51 23.07 -13.86
N ALA A 175 12.31 22.86 -13.30
CA ALA A 175 11.63 23.85 -12.49
C ALA A 175 12.27 24.11 -11.10
N LYS A 176 13.18 23.25 -10.66
CA LYS A 176 13.92 23.37 -9.39
C LYS A 176 15.31 23.99 -9.55
N LYS A 177 15.74 24.29 -10.78
CA LYS A 177 16.97 25.01 -11.11
C LYS A 177 16.70 26.49 -11.27
#